data_a8638999a511b8f5a1da3ea07c81de90
#
_entry.id   a8638999a511b8f5a1da3ea07c81de90
#
_cell.length_a   1.000
_cell.length_b   1.000
_cell.length_c   1.000
_cell.angle_alpha   90.00
_cell.angle_beta   90.00
_cell.angle_gamma   90.00
#
_symmetry.space_group_name_H-M   'P 1'
#
loop_
_entity.id
_entity.type
_entity.pdbx_description
1 polymer ?
#
loop_
_entity_poly.entity_id
_entity_poly.type
_entity_poly.pdbx_seq_one_letter_code
_entity_poly.pdbx_strand_id
1 'polypeptide(L)'
;MKKILVIAILLFGLSPLLKAQMLNLNYQISVPLGDIKDFTDKGSFRGADLEYHQFLGDYFSIGGAIGWNVFYHNLDHHTNDFRFQGNNNIYTITGNQYRYINTVPLMAIGRYYFTDNTTSVRPFVGLGVGTRWTEKRLEVGQYSSTISRWQFSFAPEVGMYVPLSDQIALNFGARYSYGTRAAH
;
A
#
# COMPACT_ATOMS: atom_id res chain seq x y z
N MET A 1 25.69 -5.97 -18.23
CA MET A 1 24.91 -6.84 -19.13
C MET A 1 24.85 -8.30 -18.65
N LYS A 2 25.96 -8.97 -18.30
CA LYS A 2 25.96 -10.40 -17.85
C LYS A 2 25.07 -10.65 -16.61
N LYS A 3 25.02 -9.72 -15.62
CA LYS A 3 24.19 -9.86 -14.40
C LYS A 3 22.69 -9.78 -14.68
N ILE A 4 22.27 -8.95 -15.64
CA ILE A 4 20.86 -8.82 -16.07
C ILE A 4 20.41 -10.10 -16.80
N LEU A 5 21.29 -10.66 -17.63
CA LEU A 5 21.02 -11.92 -18.33
C LEU A 5 20.84 -13.10 -17.35
N VAL A 6 21.66 -13.18 -16.30
CA VAL A 6 21.53 -14.22 -15.25
C VAL A 6 20.23 -14.09 -14.48
N ILE A 7 19.81 -12.85 -14.15
CA ILE A 7 18.53 -12.61 -13.46
C ILE A 7 17.36 -12.97 -14.39
N ALA A 8 17.41 -12.63 -15.67
CA ALA A 8 16.40 -13.01 -16.65
C ALA A 8 16.29 -14.53 -16.83
N ILE A 9 17.44 -15.25 -16.89
CA ILE A 9 17.48 -16.72 -16.98
C ILE A 9 16.93 -17.37 -15.70
N LEU A 10 17.22 -16.81 -14.52
CA LEU A 10 16.65 -17.29 -13.24
C LEU A 10 15.14 -17.08 -13.20
N LEU A 11 14.64 -15.95 -13.66
CA LEU A 11 13.20 -15.67 -13.74
C LEU A 11 12.47 -16.56 -14.76
N PHE A 12 13.11 -16.86 -15.92
CA PHE A 12 12.53 -17.77 -16.94
C PHE A 12 12.69 -19.25 -16.57
N GLY A 13 13.74 -19.63 -15.86
CA GLY A 13 13.98 -21.01 -15.39
C GLY A 13 12.99 -21.49 -14.32
N LEU A 14 12.29 -20.59 -13.64
CA LEU A 14 11.24 -20.90 -12.67
C LEU A 14 9.85 -21.12 -13.31
N SER A 15 9.71 -20.91 -14.62
CA SER A 15 8.44 -21.00 -15.36
C SER A 15 7.71 -22.34 -15.27
N PRO A 16 8.34 -23.52 -15.22
CA PRO A 16 7.60 -24.80 -15.17
C PRO A 16 6.95 -25.13 -13.84
N LEU A 17 7.24 -24.38 -12.77
CA LEU A 17 6.63 -24.56 -11.43
C LEU A 17 5.30 -23.82 -11.25
N LEU A 18 4.83 -23.12 -12.28
CA LEU A 18 3.75 -22.13 -12.19
C LEU A 18 2.36 -22.74 -12.53
N LYS A 19 1.95 -23.80 -11.86
CA LYS A 19 0.64 -24.44 -12.14
C LYS A 19 -0.57 -23.73 -11.52
N ALA A 20 -0.41 -22.79 -10.61
CA ALA A 20 -1.54 -22.06 -10.02
C ALA A 20 -1.13 -20.62 -9.72
N GLN A 21 -1.37 -19.74 -10.68
CA GLN A 21 -1.06 -18.31 -10.55
C GLN A 21 -2.36 -17.53 -10.42
N MET A 22 -2.35 -16.51 -9.57
CA MET A 22 -3.47 -15.61 -9.41
C MET A 22 -2.97 -14.17 -9.50
N LEU A 23 -3.60 -13.39 -10.36
CA LEU A 23 -3.37 -11.95 -10.47
C LEU A 23 -4.63 -11.24 -9.98
N ASN A 24 -4.49 -10.42 -8.94
CA ASN A 24 -5.58 -9.63 -8.38
C ASN A 24 -5.37 -8.16 -8.68
N LEU A 25 -6.42 -7.51 -9.13
CA LEU A 25 -6.53 -6.06 -9.15
C LEU A 25 -7.57 -5.67 -8.11
N ASN A 26 -7.15 -4.99 -7.05
CA ASN A 26 -8.01 -4.62 -5.95
C ASN A 26 -8.24 -3.11 -5.93
N TYR A 27 -9.48 -2.71 -5.66
CA TYR A 27 -9.82 -1.35 -5.27
C TYR A 27 -9.76 -1.25 -3.74
N GLN A 28 -9.16 -0.16 -3.23
CA GLN A 28 -8.94 0.02 -1.80
C GLN A 28 -9.65 1.26 -1.27
N ILE A 29 -10.38 1.06 -0.19
CA ILE A 29 -10.88 2.13 0.68
C ILE A 29 -10.00 2.13 1.92
N SER A 30 -9.42 3.27 2.28
CA SER A 30 -8.46 3.35 3.37
C SER A 30 -8.88 4.36 4.42
N VAL A 31 -8.72 3.97 5.69
CA VAL A 31 -8.97 4.84 6.84
C VAL A 31 -7.62 5.18 7.49
N PRO A 32 -7.29 6.47 7.68
CA PRO A 32 -6.04 6.87 8.29
C PRO A 32 -6.04 6.53 9.78
N LEU A 33 -4.93 5.97 10.27
CA LEU A 33 -4.69 5.64 11.66
C LEU A 33 -3.30 6.16 12.10
N GLY A 34 -3.12 6.37 13.41
CA GLY A 34 -1.86 6.85 13.99
C GLY A 34 -1.40 8.18 13.38
N ASP A 35 -0.12 8.32 13.12
CA ASP A 35 0.52 9.56 12.61
C ASP A 35 -0.06 10.06 11.26
N ILE A 36 -0.75 9.19 10.50
CA ILE A 36 -1.45 9.59 9.27
C ILE A 36 -2.70 10.38 9.64
N LYS A 37 -3.44 9.95 10.67
CA LYS A 37 -4.66 10.61 11.14
C LYS A 37 -4.37 12.03 11.65
N ASP A 38 -3.20 12.26 12.27
CA ASP A 38 -2.79 13.58 12.76
C ASP A 38 -2.57 14.58 11.60
N PHE A 39 -2.22 14.09 10.42
CA PHE A 39 -2.03 14.90 9.23
C PHE A 39 -3.30 15.02 8.37
N THR A 40 -4.07 13.93 8.25
CA THR A 40 -5.36 13.86 7.54
C THR A 40 -6.27 12.87 8.23
N ASP A 41 -7.46 13.33 8.65
CA ASP A 41 -8.47 12.52 9.35
C ASP A 41 -9.51 11.90 8.41
N LYS A 42 -9.48 12.28 7.12
CA LYS A 42 -10.45 11.79 6.13
C LYS A 42 -10.00 10.48 5.50
N GLY A 43 -10.97 9.55 5.38
CA GLY A 43 -10.79 8.32 4.63
C GLY A 43 -10.50 8.57 3.15
N SER A 44 -9.79 7.66 2.53
CA SER A 44 -9.47 7.68 1.10
C SER A 44 -10.28 6.63 0.36
N PHE A 45 -10.92 7.07 -0.71
CA PHE A 45 -11.55 6.22 -1.74
C PHE A 45 -10.70 6.14 -3.01
N ARG A 46 -9.42 6.53 -2.95
CA ARG A 46 -8.50 6.61 -4.07
C ARG A 46 -7.32 5.68 -3.85
N GLY A 47 -7.63 4.39 -3.80
CA GLY A 47 -6.62 3.36 -3.64
C GLY A 47 -6.82 2.19 -4.59
N ALA A 48 -5.73 1.64 -5.09
CA ALA A 48 -5.70 0.41 -5.85
C ALA A 48 -4.41 -0.35 -5.57
N ASP A 49 -4.45 -1.66 -5.70
CA ASP A 49 -3.24 -2.49 -5.75
C ASP A 49 -3.35 -3.59 -6.79
N LEU A 50 -2.19 -4.03 -7.24
CA LEU A 50 -1.99 -5.19 -8.07
C LEU A 50 -1.21 -6.21 -7.25
N GLU A 51 -1.76 -7.41 -7.13
CA GLU A 51 -1.15 -8.52 -6.41
C GLU A 51 -0.96 -9.72 -7.33
N TYR A 52 0.19 -10.32 -7.24
CA TYR A 52 0.47 -11.61 -7.85
C TYR A 52 0.67 -12.65 -6.75
N HIS A 53 -0.01 -13.79 -6.85
CA HIS A 53 0.11 -14.91 -5.93
C HIS A 53 0.41 -16.21 -6.67
N GLN A 54 1.30 -16.97 -6.10
CA GLN A 54 1.61 -18.35 -6.46
C GLN A 54 1.09 -19.27 -5.36
N PHE A 55 0.20 -20.20 -5.69
CA PHE A 55 -0.26 -21.20 -4.73
C PHE A 55 0.81 -22.27 -4.50
N LEU A 56 1.04 -22.59 -3.22
CA LEU A 56 1.90 -23.68 -2.74
C LEU A 56 0.99 -24.74 -2.12
N GLY A 57 0.36 -25.55 -2.97
CA GLY A 57 -0.69 -26.48 -2.59
C GLY A 57 -2.05 -25.80 -2.38
N ASP A 58 -2.94 -26.42 -1.61
CA ASP A 58 -4.33 -25.99 -1.49
C ASP A 58 -4.53 -24.86 -0.46
N TYR A 59 -3.65 -24.77 0.51
CA TYR A 59 -3.87 -23.91 1.70
C TYR A 59 -2.94 -22.69 1.75
N PHE A 60 -1.88 -22.63 0.96
CA PHE A 60 -0.91 -21.55 1.03
C PHE A 60 -0.74 -20.84 -0.32
N SER A 61 -0.54 -19.54 -0.26
CA SER A 61 0.02 -18.77 -1.38
C SER A 61 1.09 -17.82 -0.90
N ILE A 62 2.06 -17.56 -1.78
CA ILE A 62 3.05 -16.51 -1.63
C ILE A 62 3.01 -15.62 -2.85
N GLY A 63 3.35 -14.35 -2.67
CA GLY A 63 3.31 -13.42 -3.78
C GLY A 63 3.90 -12.07 -3.48
N GLY A 64 3.60 -11.13 -4.36
CA GLY A 64 4.00 -9.75 -4.23
C GLY A 64 2.87 -8.81 -4.57
N ALA A 65 2.89 -7.62 -3.98
CA ALA A 65 1.94 -6.56 -4.26
C ALA A 65 2.63 -5.23 -4.46
N ILE A 66 2.10 -4.45 -5.37
CA ILE A 66 2.37 -3.03 -5.53
C ILE A 66 1.05 -2.29 -5.48
N GLY A 67 0.98 -1.21 -4.71
CA GLY A 67 -0.23 -0.44 -4.58
C GLY A 67 0.01 1.06 -4.70
N TRP A 68 -1.07 1.78 -4.76
CA TRP A 68 -1.10 3.23 -4.68
C TRP A 68 -2.34 3.68 -3.90
N ASN A 69 -2.15 4.58 -2.94
CA ASN A 69 -3.23 5.15 -2.15
C ASN A 69 -2.98 6.63 -1.91
N VAL A 70 -4.04 7.44 -2.02
CA VAL A 70 -3.97 8.89 -1.87
C VAL A 70 -4.96 9.35 -0.82
N PHE A 71 -4.48 9.88 0.30
CA PHE A 71 -5.30 10.63 1.24
C PHE A 71 -5.27 12.11 0.87
N TYR A 72 -6.42 12.74 0.99
CA TYR A 72 -6.60 14.16 0.69
C TYR A 72 -7.47 14.82 1.75
N HIS A 73 -7.02 15.96 2.25
CA HIS A 73 -7.79 16.77 3.18
C HIS A 73 -7.65 18.25 2.82
N ASN A 74 -8.77 18.92 2.65
CA ASN A 74 -8.86 20.38 2.50
C ASN A 74 -9.28 21.00 3.84
N LEU A 75 -8.48 21.94 4.33
CA LEU A 75 -8.77 22.75 5.52
C LEU A 75 -8.96 24.19 5.08
N ASP A 76 -10.19 24.67 5.18
CA ASP A 76 -10.53 26.05 4.84
C ASP A 76 -10.09 26.99 5.98
N HIS A 77 -9.45 28.11 5.63
CA HIS A 77 -9.03 29.17 6.55
C HIS A 77 -8.20 28.67 7.77
N HIS A 78 -7.26 27.79 7.54
CA HIS A 78 -6.39 27.30 8.61
C HIS A 78 -5.13 28.17 8.74
N THR A 79 -4.73 28.46 9.99
CA THR A 79 -3.55 29.27 10.31
C THR A 79 -2.40 28.34 10.72
N ASN A 80 -1.24 28.47 10.07
CA ASN A 80 -0.03 27.73 10.42
C ASN A 80 1.19 28.63 10.55
N ASP A 81 2.07 28.26 11.47
CA ASP A 81 3.35 28.88 11.68
C ASP A 81 4.42 28.14 10.87
N PHE A 82 5.11 28.87 9.99
CA PHE A 82 6.19 28.34 9.16
C PHE A 82 7.52 28.92 9.61
N ARG A 83 8.53 28.07 9.72
CA ARG A 83 9.94 28.47 9.86
C ARG A 83 10.65 28.11 8.55
N PHE A 84 11.16 29.12 7.86
CA PHE A 84 12.00 28.90 6.69
C PHE A 84 13.43 28.55 7.11
N GLN A 85 14.02 27.59 6.42
CA GLN A 85 15.39 27.15 6.70
C GLN A 85 16.36 28.33 6.51
N GLY A 86 17.09 28.67 7.55
CA GLY A 86 18.04 29.80 7.54
C GLY A 86 17.50 31.10 8.16
N ASN A 87 16.27 31.14 8.63
CA ASN A 87 15.69 32.30 9.31
C ASN A 87 14.94 31.87 10.58
N ASN A 88 15.24 32.51 11.71
CA ASN A 88 14.59 32.23 12.98
C ASN A 88 13.20 32.87 13.14
N ASN A 89 12.74 33.61 12.12
CA ASN A 89 11.44 34.26 12.16
C ASN A 89 10.32 33.22 11.93
N ILE A 90 9.27 33.32 12.71
CA ILE A 90 8.04 32.58 12.55
C ILE A 90 7.12 33.41 11.66
N TYR A 91 6.68 32.82 10.56
CA TYR A 91 5.72 33.44 9.66
C TYR A 91 4.38 32.74 9.81
N THR A 92 3.37 33.47 10.27
CA THR A 92 2.01 32.96 10.40
C THR A 92 1.26 33.21 9.09
N ILE A 93 0.88 32.13 8.42
CA ILE A 93 0.14 32.19 7.15
C ILE A 93 -1.24 31.64 7.39
N THR A 94 -2.26 32.44 7.09
CA THR A 94 -3.68 32.02 7.10
C THR A 94 -4.18 31.86 5.67
N GLY A 95 -4.74 30.71 5.35
CA GLY A 95 -5.27 30.44 4.01
C GLY A 95 -5.87 29.05 3.90
N ASN A 96 -6.38 28.72 2.72
CA ASN A 96 -6.83 27.38 2.42
C ASN A 96 -5.61 26.45 2.36
N GLN A 97 -5.69 25.36 3.10
CA GLN A 97 -4.62 24.40 3.23
C GLN A 97 -5.03 23.07 2.60
N TYR A 98 -4.22 22.59 1.67
CA TYR A 98 -4.39 21.29 1.04
C TYR A 98 -3.33 20.32 1.54
N ARG A 99 -3.78 19.21 2.08
CA ARG A 99 -2.91 18.13 2.59
C ARG A 99 -3.09 16.90 1.75
N TYR A 100 -1.98 16.41 1.19
CA TYR A 100 -1.94 15.18 0.40
C TYR A 100 -0.97 14.19 1.05
N ILE A 101 -1.37 12.92 1.10
CA ILE A 101 -0.45 11.82 1.40
C ILE A 101 -0.57 10.82 0.27
N ASN A 102 0.50 10.66 -0.49
CA ASN A 102 0.66 9.58 -1.46
C ASN A 102 1.42 8.43 -0.81
N THR A 103 0.93 7.21 -0.93
CA THR A 103 1.61 6.02 -0.45
C THR A 103 1.71 4.97 -1.56
N VAL A 104 2.91 4.44 -1.75
CA VAL A 104 3.18 3.36 -2.70
C VAL A 104 3.84 2.21 -1.93
N PRO A 105 3.06 1.22 -1.46
CA PRO A 105 3.60 0.01 -0.86
C PRO A 105 4.15 -0.93 -1.92
N LEU A 106 5.27 -1.59 -1.60
CA LEU A 106 5.85 -2.72 -2.31
C LEU A 106 6.06 -3.84 -1.30
N MET A 107 5.27 -4.91 -1.41
CA MET A 107 5.13 -5.93 -0.37
C MET A 107 5.37 -7.32 -0.93
N ALA A 108 6.00 -8.18 -0.14
CA ALA A 108 5.88 -9.62 -0.26
C ALA A 108 4.73 -10.09 0.63
N ILE A 109 3.86 -10.95 0.13
CA ILE A 109 2.63 -11.38 0.82
C ILE A 109 2.61 -12.89 0.92
N GLY A 110 2.25 -13.41 2.10
CA GLY A 110 1.90 -14.80 2.33
C GLY A 110 0.46 -14.90 2.82
N ARG A 111 -0.33 -15.85 2.28
CA ARG A 111 -1.70 -16.13 2.71
C ARG A 111 -1.88 -17.60 3.08
N TYR A 112 -2.64 -17.84 4.13
CA TYR A 112 -3.14 -19.14 4.51
C TYR A 112 -4.66 -19.16 4.34
N TYR A 113 -5.16 -20.12 3.57
CA TYR A 113 -6.58 -20.35 3.32
C TYR A 113 -7.08 -21.47 4.22
N PHE A 114 -8.23 -21.27 4.86
CA PHE A 114 -8.80 -22.23 5.79
C PHE A 114 -9.54 -23.39 5.11
N THR A 115 -9.80 -23.27 3.80
CA THR A 115 -10.47 -24.26 2.99
C THR A 115 -9.62 -24.60 1.77
N ASP A 116 -9.85 -25.78 1.21
CA ASP A 116 -9.19 -26.27 0.00
C ASP A 116 -9.66 -25.52 -1.28
N ASN A 117 -9.07 -25.86 -2.41
CA ASN A 117 -9.36 -25.22 -3.70
C ASN A 117 -10.69 -25.67 -4.32
N THR A 118 -11.40 -26.64 -3.74
CA THR A 118 -12.71 -27.15 -4.23
C THR A 118 -13.88 -26.37 -3.63
N THR A 119 -13.64 -25.59 -2.59
CA THR A 119 -14.67 -24.86 -1.86
C THR A 119 -15.00 -23.52 -2.56
N SER A 120 -16.30 -23.20 -2.66
CA SER A 120 -16.80 -21.99 -3.30
C SER A 120 -16.40 -20.69 -2.61
N VAL A 121 -16.08 -20.72 -1.31
CA VAL A 121 -15.62 -19.56 -0.54
C VAL A 121 -14.40 -19.96 0.28
N ARG A 122 -13.32 -19.23 0.12
CA ARG A 122 -12.03 -19.52 0.77
C ARG A 122 -11.63 -18.39 1.71
N PRO A 123 -12.00 -18.45 3.00
CA PRO A 123 -11.50 -17.51 3.99
C PRO A 123 -9.99 -17.63 4.14
N PHE A 124 -9.31 -16.49 4.32
CA PHE A 124 -7.86 -16.47 4.51
C PHE A 124 -7.42 -15.47 5.56
N VAL A 125 -6.24 -15.73 6.11
CA VAL A 125 -5.42 -14.77 6.84
C VAL A 125 -4.10 -14.61 6.10
N GLY A 126 -3.55 -13.44 6.15
CA GLY A 126 -2.31 -13.16 5.43
C GLY A 126 -1.43 -12.15 6.16
N LEU A 127 -0.20 -12.09 5.66
CA LEU A 127 0.79 -11.16 6.15
C LEU A 127 1.61 -10.63 4.99
N GLY A 128 1.63 -9.31 4.86
CA GLY A 128 2.50 -8.59 3.97
C GLY A 128 3.69 -7.99 4.72
N VAL A 129 4.87 -8.09 4.15
CA VAL A 129 6.08 -7.42 4.63
C VAL A 129 6.81 -6.78 3.45
N GLY A 130 7.37 -5.59 3.65
CA GLY A 130 8.06 -4.92 2.57
C GLY A 130 8.40 -3.48 2.87
N THR A 131 8.36 -2.64 1.85
CA THR A 131 8.65 -1.23 1.96
C THR A 131 7.47 -0.40 1.47
N ARG A 132 7.37 0.81 1.98
CA ARG A 132 6.37 1.78 1.57
C ARG A 132 7.04 3.12 1.35
N TRP A 133 6.90 3.67 0.14
CA TRP A 133 7.22 5.05 -0.12
C TRP A 133 6.03 5.92 0.28
N THR A 134 6.27 6.97 1.05
CA THR A 134 5.24 7.90 1.52
C THR A 134 5.70 9.32 1.20
N GLU A 135 4.87 10.06 0.49
CA GLU A 135 5.03 11.49 0.24
C GLU A 135 3.92 12.26 0.96
N LYS A 136 4.30 13.17 1.82
CA LYS A 136 3.42 14.15 2.46
C LYS A 136 3.63 15.49 1.80
N ARG A 137 2.55 16.07 1.24
CA ARG A 137 2.56 17.40 0.62
C ARG A 137 1.57 18.29 1.34
N LEU A 138 2.07 19.46 1.72
CA LEU A 138 1.31 20.53 2.33
C LEU A 138 1.35 21.74 1.40
N GLU A 139 0.20 22.22 0.99
CA GLU A 139 0.06 23.41 0.15
C GLU A 139 -0.75 24.47 0.90
N VAL A 140 -0.21 25.69 0.99
CA VAL A 140 -0.88 26.86 1.61
C VAL A 140 -0.68 28.06 0.70
N GLY A 141 -1.73 28.45 -0.01
CA GLY A 141 -1.66 29.51 -1.01
C GLY A 141 -0.63 29.20 -2.12
N GLN A 142 0.45 29.99 -2.18
CA GLN A 142 1.53 29.81 -3.16
C GLN A 142 2.72 28.97 -2.62
N TYR A 143 2.66 28.56 -1.36
CA TYR A 143 3.73 27.81 -0.71
C TYR A 143 3.40 26.33 -0.69
N SER A 144 4.40 25.50 -1.04
CA SER A 144 4.30 24.05 -1.03
C SER A 144 5.49 23.46 -0.27
N SER A 145 5.21 22.54 0.64
CA SER A 145 6.22 21.74 1.33
C SER A 145 5.97 20.27 1.06
N THR A 146 6.99 19.57 0.59
CA THR A 146 6.91 18.14 0.26
C THR A 146 8.00 17.38 1.01
N ILE A 147 7.61 16.33 1.69
CA ILE A 147 8.52 15.41 2.39
C ILE A 147 8.21 14.00 1.91
N SER A 148 9.21 13.31 1.38
CA SER A 148 9.10 11.92 0.95
C SER A 148 10.06 11.02 1.72
N ARG A 149 9.61 9.80 2.06
CA ARG A 149 10.39 8.84 2.84
C ARG A 149 10.04 7.41 2.47
N TRP A 150 11.05 6.54 2.50
CA TRP A 150 10.87 5.09 2.51
C TRP A 150 10.77 4.59 3.94
N GLN A 151 9.88 3.64 4.16
CA GLN A 151 9.60 3.06 5.46
C GLN A 151 9.48 1.55 5.30
N PHE A 152 9.95 0.78 6.28
CA PHE A 152 9.59 -0.62 6.37
C PHE A 152 8.10 -0.74 6.69
N SER A 153 7.41 -1.66 6.04
CA SER A 153 5.97 -1.84 6.19
C SER A 153 5.62 -3.29 6.51
N PHE A 154 4.67 -3.43 7.42
CA PHE A 154 4.11 -4.69 7.89
C PHE A 154 2.58 -4.61 7.78
N ALA A 155 1.95 -5.61 7.17
CA ALA A 155 0.54 -5.54 6.83
C ALA A 155 -0.18 -6.89 7.04
N PRO A 156 -0.68 -7.17 8.26
CA PRO A 156 -1.60 -8.27 8.48
C PRO A 156 -2.90 -8.02 7.73
N GLU A 157 -3.46 -9.11 7.19
CA GLU A 157 -4.71 -9.08 6.45
C GLU A 157 -5.59 -10.28 6.75
N VAL A 158 -6.89 -10.10 6.55
CA VAL A 158 -7.91 -11.14 6.65
C VAL A 158 -8.93 -10.92 5.56
N GLY A 159 -9.40 -11.99 4.96
CA GLY A 159 -10.36 -11.85 3.85
C GLY A 159 -11.02 -13.15 3.43
N MET A 160 -11.74 -13.03 2.32
CA MET A 160 -12.40 -14.14 1.64
C MET A 160 -12.10 -14.07 0.14
N TYR A 161 -11.74 -15.19 -0.41
CA TYR A 161 -11.58 -15.39 -1.84
C TYR A 161 -12.77 -16.22 -2.35
N VAL A 162 -13.48 -15.71 -3.34
CA VAL A 162 -14.70 -16.31 -3.91
C VAL A 162 -14.47 -16.54 -5.40
N PRO A 163 -14.11 -17.77 -5.84
CA PRO A 163 -13.98 -18.08 -7.25
C PRO A 163 -15.36 -18.01 -7.92
N LEU A 164 -15.44 -17.26 -9.02
CA LEU A 164 -16.64 -17.17 -9.86
C LEU A 164 -16.54 -18.09 -11.09
N SER A 165 -15.32 -18.31 -11.56
CA SER A 165 -14.98 -19.21 -12.66
C SER A 165 -13.52 -19.65 -12.53
N ASP A 166 -13.04 -20.48 -13.44
CA ASP A 166 -11.64 -20.93 -13.49
C ASP A 166 -10.62 -19.78 -13.64
N GLN A 167 -11.06 -18.61 -14.09
CA GLN A 167 -10.20 -17.46 -14.39
C GLN A 167 -10.54 -16.21 -13.61
N ILE A 168 -11.71 -16.14 -12.96
CA ILE A 168 -12.21 -14.93 -12.30
C ILE A 168 -12.62 -15.26 -10.86
N ALA A 169 -12.17 -14.44 -9.93
CA ALA A 169 -12.60 -14.50 -8.54
C ALA A 169 -12.76 -13.11 -7.95
N LEU A 170 -13.59 -13.01 -6.92
CA LEU A 170 -13.71 -11.83 -6.08
C LEU A 170 -12.86 -12.02 -4.83
N ASN A 171 -12.17 -10.96 -4.43
CA ASN A 171 -11.38 -10.92 -3.21
C ASN A 171 -11.89 -9.79 -2.32
N PHE A 172 -12.33 -10.12 -1.13
CA PHE A 172 -12.79 -9.17 -0.12
C PHE A 172 -11.91 -9.30 1.10
N GLY A 173 -11.39 -8.18 1.61
CA GLY A 173 -10.52 -8.26 2.78
C GLY A 173 -10.36 -6.93 3.50
N ALA A 174 -9.83 -7.03 4.70
CA ALA A 174 -9.35 -5.93 5.51
C ALA A 174 -7.85 -6.11 5.75
N ARG A 175 -7.09 -5.03 5.56
CA ARG A 175 -5.64 -4.99 5.75
C ARG A 175 -5.27 -3.84 6.67
N TYR A 176 -4.55 -4.15 7.72
CA TYR A 176 -3.94 -3.12 8.57
C TYR A 176 -2.50 -2.89 8.16
N SER A 177 -2.16 -1.70 7.68
CA SER A 177 -0.81 -1.39 7.21
C SER A 177 -0.07 -0.51 8.21
N TYR A 178 0.95 -1.08 8.84
CA TYR A 178 1.86 -0.38 9.74
C TYR A 178 3.16 -0.02 9.02
N GLY A 179 3.63 1.20 9.18
CA GLY A 179 4.95 1.63 8.70
C GLY A 179 5.83 2.07 9.86
N THR A 180 7.08 1.65 9.86
CA THR A 180 8.05 2.11 10.87
C THR A 180 8.28 3.60 10.76
N ARG A 181 8.58 4.27 11.89
CA ARG A 181 9.08 5.64 11.85
C ARG A 181 10.42 5.62 11.14
N ALA A 182 10.57 6.44 10.10
CA ALA A 182 11.88 6.62 9.50
C ALA A 182 12.81 7.25 10.54
N ALA A 183 13.94 6.62 10.78
CA ALA A 183 15.00 7.25 11.58
C ALA A 183 15.37 8.60 10.93
N HIS A 184 15.53 9.60 11.75
CA HIS A 184 15.98 10.95 11.36
C HIS A 184 17.42 10.89 10.89
#